data_722e58fbada45ae2b89783832afb80bb
#
_entry.id   722e58fbada45ae2b89783832afb80bb
#
_cell.length_a   1.000
_cell.length_b   1.000
_cell.length_c   1.000
_cell.angle_alpha   90.00
_cell.angle_beta   90.00
_cell.angle_gamma   90.00
#
_symmetry.space_group_name_H-M   'P 1'
#
loop_
_entity.id
_entity.type
_entity.pdbx_description
1 polymer ?
#
loop_
_entity_poly.entity_id
_entity_poly.type
_entity_poly.pdbx_seq_one_letter_code
_entity_poly.pdbx_strand_id
1 'polypeptide(L)'
;NTHCLLLALKPEPGLQAEIDNEIRASLDSIKANMDNETMEQLIRETNELIEYQQRADSPEALETIPVLSLDDISEEVVWYEAEERDINGIKTLYLDEFTNGIVYNKLLFDLRVLPLDKIQYASLLSKLLGKFDTENYTYGEIDNELNIHTGAFSSSISTYNAGRDDSEIIPKFVIQSKSVSDKTGKMLELAAEIITTTDFSDKDRLKTLMIRHLAEIDANVKNNGLNYAAQRMFSYFSHTGVCNEMMSGLEYYWFISDLVNNFDERADEIITNLADLSASLFTSSNLTAGITCS
;
A
#
# COMPACT_ATOMS: atom_id res chain seq x y z
N ASN A 1 11.96 -12.79 27.86
CA ASN A 1 12.96 -11.74 27.61
C ASN A 1 12.65 -10.56 28.50
N THR A 2 13.55 -10.23 29.44
CA THR A 2 13.36 -9.15 30.42
C THR A 2 13.98 -7.81 29.99
N HIS A 3 14.64 -7.77 28.84
CA HIS A 3 15.17 -6.54 28.24
C HIS A 3 14.21 -6.01 27.19
N CYS A 4 13.55 -4.90 27.49
CA CYS A 4 12.78 -4.14 26.52
C CYS A 4 13.17 -2.66 26.60
N LEU A 5 13.19 -1.99 25.46
CA LEU A 5 13.31 -0.53 25.34
C LEU A 5 11.94 0.02 24.94
N LEU A 6 11.38 0.88 25.76
CA LEU A 6 10.18 1.64 25.41
C LEU A 6 10.59 3.04 24.98
N LEU A 7 10.34 3.39 23.72
CA LEU A 7 10.55 4.73 23.18
C LEU A 7 9.18 5.36 22.91
N ALA A 8 8.88 6.46 23.59
CA ALA A 8 7.67 7.23 23.34
C ALA A 8 8.04 8.55 22.62
N LEU A 9 7.56 8.70 21.38
CA LEU A 9 7.67 9.94 20.62
C LEU A 9 6.39 10.74 20.81
N LYS A 10 6.53 11.99 21.28
CA LYS A 10 5.41 12.92 21.40
C LYS A 10 5.54 14.00 20.35
N PRO A 11 4.47 14.37 19.63
CA PRO A 11 4.50 15.51 18.73
C PRO A 11 4.71 16.81 19.52
N GLU A 12 5.61 17.66 19.06
CA GLU A 12 5.89 18.97 19.62
C GLU A 12 5.62 20.04 18.57
N PRO A 13 4.46 20.71 18.64
CA PRO A 13 4.14 21.79 17.71
C PRO A 13 5.16 22.92 17.82
N GLY A 14 5.76 23.30 16.68
CA GLY A 14 6.74 24.39 16.61
C GLY A 14 8.21 23.94 16.69
N LEU A 15 8.52 22.68 17.02
CA LEU A 15 9.90 22.18 17.09
C LEU A 15 10.68 22.43 15.80
N GLN A 16 10.07 22.23 14.63
CA GLN A 16 10.73 22.51 13.36
C GLN A 16 11.13 23.99 13.22
N ALA A 17 10.23 24.91 13.61
CA ALA A 17 10.53 26.33 13.55
C ALA A 17 11.64 26.75 14.54
N GLU A 18 11.74 26.08 15.69
CA GLU A 18 12.80 26.28 16.66
C GLU A 18 14.14 25.82 16.08
N ILE A 19 14.21 24.60 15.52
CA ILE A 19 15.41 24.06 14.83
C ILE A 19 15.84 24.98 13.68
N ASP A 20 14.89 25.43 12.85
CA ASP A 20 15.17 26.33 11.73
C ASP A 20 15.74 27.68 12.19
N ASN A 21 15.26 28.21 13.33
CA ASN A 21 15.76 29.44 13.92
C ASN A 21 17.17 29.25 14.51
N GLU A 22 17.44 28.12 15.17
CA GLU A 22 18.79 27.78 15.66
C GLU A 22 19.81 27.66 14.53
N ILE A 23 19.42 26.95 13.44
CA ILE A 23 20.26 26.84 12.24
C ILE A 23 20.52 28.23 11.65
N ARG A 24 19.51 29.06 11.51
CA ARG A 24 19.65 30.44 10.99
C ARG A 24 20.57 31.28 11.86
N ALA A 25 20.38 31.25 13.18
CA ALA A 25 21.23 31.97 14.11
C ALA A 25 22.70 31.51 14.03
N SER A 26 22.92 30.19 13.89
CA SER A 26 24.26 29.62 13.69
C SER A 26 24.92 30.14 12.39
N LEU A 27 24.17 30.11 11.28
CA LEU A 27 24.64 30.59 9.99
C LEU A 27 24.91 32.09 10.00
N ASP A 28 24.08 32.90 10.65
CA ASP A 28 24.28 34.35 10.81
C ASP A 28 25.55 34.62 11.63
N SER A 29 25.81 33.84 12.68
CA SER A 29 27.04 33.93 13.49
C SER A 29 28.27 33.58 12.68
N ILE A 30 28.23 32.50 11.87
CA ILE A 30 29.32 32.12 10.98
C ILE A 30 29.61 33.26 9.99
N LYS A 31 28.57 33.78 9.35
CA LYS A 31 28.68 34.88 8.38
C LYS A 31 29.27 36.14 9.00
N ALA A 32 28.83 36.49 10.22
CA ALA A 32 29.36 37.67 10.93
C ALA A 32 30.84 37.59 11.31
N ASN A 33 31.35 36.36 11.50
CA ASN A 33 32.75 36.11 11.85
C ASN A 33 33.63 35.79 10.63
N MET A 34 33.07 35.73 9.44
CA MET A 34 33.79 35.43 8.21
C MET A 34 34.48 36.69 7.68
N ASP A 35 35.76 36.58 7.32
CA ASP A 35 36.46 37.66 6.65
C ASP A 35 36.04 37.80 5.18
N ASN A 36 36.36 38.92 4.56
CA ASN A 36 35.97 39.19 3.18
C ASN A 36 36.59 38.23 2.18
N GLU A 37 37.83 37.76 2.43
CA GLU A 37 38.53 36.83 1.53
C GLU A 37 37.81 35.46 1.51
N THR A 38 37.49 34.93 2.68
CA THR A 38 36.74 33.67 2.85
C THR A 38 35.34 33.77 2.26
N MET A 39 34.67 34.91 2.43
CA MET A 39 33.33 35.15 1.83
C MET A 39 33.41 35.17 0.31
N GLU A 40 34.38 35.86 -0.27
CA GLU A 40 34.54 35.87 -1.73
C GLU A 40 34.92 34.50 -2.29
N GLN A 41 35.73 33.74 -1.57
CA GLN A 41 36.07 32.38 -1.93
C GLN A 41 34.83 31.49 -1.92
N LEU A 42 34.02 31.52 -0.87
CA LEU A 42 32.78 30.75 -0.77
C LEU A 42 31.82 31.07 -1.91
N ILE A 43 31.68 32.37 -2.26
CA ILE A 43 30.83 32.79 -3.38
C ILE A 43 31.37 32.23 -4.70
N ARG A 44 32.69 32.26 -4.95
CA ARG A 44 33.29 31.69 -6.15
C ARG A 44 33.04 30.20 -6.24
N GLU A 45 33.36 29.44 -5.18
CA GLU A 45 33.17 27.99 -5.14
C GLU A 45 31.70 27.59 -5.32
N THR A 46 30.78 28.36 -4.73
CA THR A 46 29.33 28.10 -4.89
C THR A 46 28.88 28.34 -6.34
N ASN A 47 29.35 29.43 -6.96
CA ASN A 47 29.04 29.72 -8.35
C ASN A 47 29.64 28.68 -9.31
N GLU A 48 30.87 28.27 -9.07
CA GLU A 48 31.55 27.20 -9.84
C GLU A 48 30.78 25.87 -9.70
N LEU A 49 30.29 25.54 -8.51
CA LEU A 49 29.48 24.35 -8.29
C LEU A 49 28.15 24.42 -9.04
N ILE A 50 27.45 25.58 -8.97
CA ILE A 50 26.20 25.79 -9.71
C ILE A 50 26.44 25.66 -11.22
N GLU A 51 27.49 26.30 -11.72
CA GLU A 51 27.86 26.22 -13.13
C GLU A 51 28.21 24.79 -13.57
N TYR A 52 28.96 24.06 -12.72
CA TYR A 52 29.26 22.65 -12.95
C TYR A 52 28.01 21.77 -13.01
N GLN A 53 27.07 21.98 -12.08
CA GLN A 53 25.79 21.23 -12.05
C GLN A 53 24.87 21.53 -13.23
N GLN A 54 24.92 22.72 -13.78
CA GLN A 54 24.09 23.15 -14.91
C GLN A 54 24.74 22.90 -16.27
N ARG A 55 26.04 22.63 -16.29
CA ARG A 55 26.78 22.39 -17.54
C ARG A 55 26.36 21.06 -18.14
N ALA A 56 26.00 21.07 -19.43
CA ALA A 56 25.79 19.85 -20.17
C ALA A 56 27.08 19.03 -20.26
N ASP A 57 26.97 17.73 -20.06
CA ASP A 57 28.09 16.81 -20.24
C ASP A 57 28.55 16.82 -21.71
N SER A 58 29.85 16.56 -21.92
CA SER A 58 30.38 16.47 -23.26
C SER A 58 29.84 15.20 -23.97
N PRO A 59 29.72 15.21 -25.32
CA PRO A 59 29.31 14.03 -26.06
C PRO A 59 30.16 12.81 -25.72
N GLU A 60 31.47 12.98 -25.53
CA GLU A 60 32.40 11.91 -25.19
C GLU A 60 32.13 11.34 -23.80
N ALA A 61 31.71 12.17 -22.83
CA ALA A 61 31.31 11.71 -21.51
C ALA A 61 29.98 10.94 -21.58
N LEU A 62 29.02 11.42 -22.36
CA LEU A 62 27.72 10.75 -22.58
C LEU A 62 27.89 9.39 -23.26
N GLU A 63 28.84 9.25 -24.21
CA GLU A 63 29.14 7.97 -24.88
C GLU A 63 29.71 6.90 -23.93
N THR A 64 30.23 7.29 -22.76
CA THR A 64 30.69 6.32 -21.76
C THR A 64 29.54 5.67 -20.96
N ILE A 65 28.34 6.23 -21.01
CA ILE A 65 27.17 5.68 -20.35
C ILE A 65 26.67 4.48 -21.15
N PRO A 66 26.56 3.26 -20.56
CA PRO A 66 26.01 2.14 -21.28
C PRO A 66 24.54 2.41 -21.61
N VAL A 67 24.24 2.45 -22.91
CA VAL A 67 22.88 2.65 -23.44
C VAL A 67 22.38 1.32 -24.00
N LEU A 68 21.17 0.94 -23.60
CA LEU A 68 20.53 -0.24 -24.19
C LEU A 68 20.20 0.01 -25.66
N SER A 69 20.58 -0.94 -26.50
CA SER A 69 20.17 -0.99 -27.91
C SER A 69 18.92 -1.88 -28.08
N LEU A 70 18.33 -1.85 -29.24
CA LEU A 70 17.21 -2.77 -29.54
C LEU A 70 17.63 -4.25 -29.47
N ASP A 71 18.90 -4.54 -29.73
CA ASP A 71 19.45 -5.90 -29.68
C ASP A 71 19.58 -6.44 -28.24
N ASP A 72 19.59 -5.56 -27.24
CA ASP A 72 19.61 -5.94 -25.83
C ASP A 72 18.21 -6.28 -25.30
N ILE A 73 17.16 -6.01 -26.07
CA ILE A 73 15.77 -6.34 -25.73
C ILE A 73 15.48 -7.75 -26.23
N SER A 74 15.15 -8.65 -25.32
CA SER A 74 14.71 -10.00 -25.71
C SER A 74 13.43 -9.90 -26.56
N GLU A 75 13.43 -10.53 -27.73
CA GLU A 75 12.23 -10.69 -28.54
C GLU A 75 11.21 -11.65 -27.94
N GLU A 76 11.67 -12.50 -27.00
CA GLU A 76 10.84 -13.47 -26.32
C GLU A 76 10.31 -12.90 -25.00
N VAL A 77 9.00 -13.00 -24.84
CA VAL A 77 8.34 -12.67 -23.57
C VAL A 77 8.42 -13.90 -22.66
N VAL A 78 8.92 -13.71 -21.44
CA VAL A 78 8.90 -14.77 -20.42
C VAL A 78 7.46 -14.97 -19.96
N TRP A 79 6.91 -16.14 -20.24
CA TRP A 79 5.60 -16.56 -19.77
C TRP A 79 5.77 -17.56 -18.63
N TYR A 80 5.06 -17.29 -17.54
CA TYR A 80 4.97 -18.22 -16.43
C TYR A 80 3.68 -19.02 -16.57
N GLU A 81 3.78 -20.32 -16.79
CA GLU A 81 2.62 -21.21 -16.88
C GLU A 81 2.27 -21.72 -15.48
N ALA A 82 1.15 -21.24 -14.96
CA ALA A 82 0.62 -21.75 -13.71
C ALA A 82 -0.20 -23.02 -13.95
N GLU A 83 0.07 -24.06 -13.20
CA GLU A 83 -0.76 -25.27 -13.18
C GLU A 83 -2.06 -24.99 -12.42
N GLU A 84 -3.20 -25.25 -13.06
CA GLU A 84 -4.50 -25.17 -12.42
C GLU A 84 -4.82 -26.47 -11.69
N ARG A 85 -5.04 -26.38 -10.40
CA ARG A 85 -5.41 -27.49 -9.51
C ARG A 85 -6.72 -27.20 -8.80
N ASP A 86 -7.52 -28.24 -8.55
CA ASP A 86 -8.63 -28.17 -7.60
C ASP A 86 -8.14 -28.72 -6.26
N ILE A 87 -8.19 -27.91 -5.22
CA ILE A 87 -7.86 -28.34 -3.87
C ILE A 87 -9.09 -28.13 -2.98
N ASN A 88 -9.77 -29.22 -2.69
CA ASN A 88 -11.01 -29.24 -1.89
C ASN A 88 -12.10 -28.28 -2.43
N GLY A 89 -12.27 -28.21 -3.75
CA GLY A 89 -13.23 -27.33 -4.41
C GLY A 89 -12.77 -25.88 -4.57
N ILE A 90 -11.51 -25.58 -4.22
CA ILE A 90 -10.91 -24.26 -4.41
C ILE A 90 -10.01 -24.30 -5.64
N LYS A 91 -10.32 -23.46 -6.64
CA LYS A 91 -9.44 -23.24 -7.78
C LYS A 91 -8.12 -22.68 -7.31
N THR A 92 -7.03 -23.43 -7.55
CA THR A 92 -5.69 -23.06 -7.13
C THR A 92 -4.77 -22.96 -8.35
N LEU A 93 -4.11 -21.84 -8.53
CA LEU A 93 -3.06 -21.63 -9.52
C LEU A 93 -1.70 -21.88 -8.85
N TYR A 94 -1.04 -22.95 -9.24
CA TYR A 94 0.27 -23.31 -8.71
C TYR A 94 1.35 -22.95 -9.73
N LEU A 95 2.34 -22.18 -9.28
CA LEU A 95 3.50 -21.83 -10.08
C LEU A 95 4.74 -22.43 -9.42
N ASP A 96 5.37 -23.38 -10.12
CA ASP A 96 6.62 -24.00 -9.71
C ASP A 96 7.80 -23.14 -10.18
N GLU A 97 8.33 -22.34 -9.26
CA GLU A 97 9.46 -21.45 -9.51
C GLU A 97 10.43 -21.48 -8.36
N PHE A 98 11.71 -21.28 -8.66
CA PHE A 98 12.73 -21.23 -7.61
C PHE A 98 12.57 -20.02 -6.71
N THR A 99 12.10 -20.26 -5.49
CA THR A 99 11.81 -19.21 -4.50
C THR A 99 12.73 -19.23 -3.28
N ASN A 100 13.78 -20.05 -3.32
CA ASN A 100 14.73 -20.22 -2.21
C ASN A 100 14.05 -20.56 -0.87
N GLY A 101 13.07 -21.48 -0.89
CA GLY A 101 12.36 -21.94 0.31
C GLY A 101 11.32 -20.95 0.86
N ILE A 102 10.92 -19.96 0.08
CA ILE A 102 9.84 -19.04 0.43
C ILE A 102 8.58 -19.46 -0.33
N VAL A 103 7.46 -19.54 0.36
CA VAL A 103 6.14 -19.75 -0.23
C VAL A 103 5.42 -18.43 -0.32
N TYR A 104 5.02 -18.06 -1.53
CA TYR A 104 4.17 -16.89 -1.80
C TYR A 104 2.74 -17.37 -1.99
N ASN A 105 1.83 -16.74 -1.28
CA ASN A 105 0.40 -17.05 -1.34
C ASN A 105 -0.42 -15.80 -1.68
N LYS A 106 -1.40 -15.98 -2.58
CA LYS A 106 -2.41 -14.97 -2.93
C LYS A 106 -3.78 -15.60 -2.82
N LEU A 107 -4.67 -14.98 -2.06
CA LEU A 107 -6.09 -15.33 -2.01
C LEU A 107 -6.84 -14.21 -2.74
N LEU A 108 -7.56 -14.56 -3.81
CA LEU A 108 -8.26 -13.63 -4.67
C LEU A 108 -9.76 -13.89 -4.57
N PHE A 109 -10.51 -12.86 -4.17
CA PHE A 109 -11.95 -12.89 -4.08
C PHE A 109 -12.57 -11.93 -5.10
N ASP A 110 -13.56 -12.39 -5.86
CA ASP A 110 -14.20 -11.60 -6.90
C ASP A 110 -15.13 -10.54 -6.28
N LEU A 111 -14.85 -9.27 -6.56
CA LEU A 111 -15.69 -8.17 -6.06
C LEU A 111 -16.99 -8.01 -6.84
N ARG A 112 -17.16 -8.66 -8.00
CA ARG A 112 -18.40 -8.61 -8.78
C ARG A 112 -19.58 -9.29 -8.08
N VAL A 113 -19.34 -10.06 -7.03
CA VAL A 113 -20.41 -10.61 -6.15
C VAL A 113 -21.07 -9.53 -5.29
N LEU A 114 -20.42 -8.36 -5.15
CA LEU A 114 -20.91 -7.25 -4.35
C LEU A 114 -21.75 -6.27 -5.18
N PRO A 115 -22.77 -5.65 -4.59
CA PRO A 115 -23.40 -4.47 -5.17
C PRO A 115 -22.39 -3.31 -5.32
N LEU A 116 -22.57 -2.49 -6.36
CA LEU A 116 -21.64 -1.43 -6.71
C LEU A 116 -21.43 -0.41 -5.56
N ASP A 117 -22.47 -0.10 -4.80
CA ASP A 117 -22.43 0.79 -3.64
C ASP A 117 -21.60 0.24 -2.46
N LYS A 118 -21.21 -1.04 -2.50
CA LYS A 118 -20.36 -1.67 -1.49
C LYS A 118 -18.87 -1.70 -1.86
N ILE A 119 -18.50 -1.32 -3.07
CA ILE A 119 -17.10 -1.36 -3.52
C ILE A 119 -16.18 -0.45 -2.67
N GLN A 120 -16.66 0.72 -2.27
CA GLN A 120 -15.89 1.62 -1.41
C GLN A 120 -15.68 1.05 0.00
N TYR A 121 -16.66 0.32 0.54
CA TYR A 121 -16.50 -0.42 1.79
C TYR A 121 -15.50 -1.58 1.65
N ALA A 122 -15.40 -2.23 0.48
CA ALA A 122 -14.38 -3.24 0.24
C ALA A 122 -12.97 -2.64 0.27
N SER A 123 -12.81 -1.42 -0.26
CA SER A 123 -11.55 -0.67 -0.15
C SER A 123 -11.21 -0.35 1.31
N LEU A 124 -12.18 0.11 2.09
CA LEU A 124 -12.00 0.35 3.52
C LEU A 124 -11.64 -0.95 4.26
N LEU A 125 -12.35 -2.05 3.99
CA LEU A 125 -12.05 -3.37 4.56
C LEU A 125 -10.60 -3.77 4.32
N SER A 126 -10.06 -3.53 3.11
CA SER A 126 -8.67 -3.83 2.80
C SER A 126 -7.65 -3.07 3.65
N LYS A 127 -8.04 -1.96 4.28
CA LYS A 127 -7.20 -1.18 5.19
C LYS A 127 -7.33 -1.59 6.65
N LEU A 128 -8.39 -2.31 6.97
CA LEU A 128 -8.77 -2.66 8.34
C LEU A 128 -8.42 -4.10 8.72
N LEU A 129 -8.36 -5.04 7.77
CA LEU A 129 -8.02 -6.44 8.05
C LEU A 129 -6.66 -6.58 8.75
N GLY A 130 -6.61 -7.45 9.76
CA GLY A 130 -5.44 -7.68 10.61
C GLY A 130 -5.19 -6.58 11.64
N LYS A 131 -6.13 -5.64 11.82
CA LYS A 131 -6.01 -4.53 12.78
C LYS A 131 -7.06 -4.54 13.89
N PHE A 132 -7.86 -5.57 13.97
CA PHE A 132 -8.89 -5.81 14.98
C PHE A 132 -8.66 -7.14 15.65
N ASP A 133 -9.35 -7.32 16.78
CA ASP A 133 -9.41 -8.61 17.45
C ASP A 133 -10.11 -9.64 16.54
N THR A 134 -9.75 -10.90 16.70
CA THR A 134 -10.37 -12.05 16.07
C THR A 134 -10.94 -12.97 17.13
N GLU A 135 -11.53 -14.10 16.73
CA GLU A 135 -12.06 -15.06 17.72
C GLU A 135 -10.99 -15.56 18.69
N ASN A 136 -9.76 -15.80 18.18
CA ASN A 136 -8.71 -16.45 18.96
C ASN A 136 -7.57 -15.53 19.37
N TYR A 137 -7.49 -14.29 18.86
CA TYR A 137 -6.37 -13.39 19.10
C TYR A 137 -6.85 -11.95 19.25
N THR A 138 -6.22 -11.23 20.15
CA THR A 138 -6.28 -9.75 20.12
C THR A 138 -5.49 -9.22 18.92
N TYR A 139 -5.76 -7.99 18.50
CA TYR A 139 -5.04 -7.37 17.39
C TYR A 139 -3.53 -7.26 17.61
N GLY A 140 -3.11 -7.11 18.89
CA GLY A 140 -1.69 -7.09 19.24
C GLY A 140 -1.04 -8.47 19.12
N GLU A 141 -1.78 -9.53 19.47
CA GLU A 141 -1.33 -10.91 19.27
C GLU A 141 -1.29 -11.28 17.79
N ILE A 142 -2.29 -10.87 17.00
CA ILE A 142 -2.28 -11.05 15.53
C ILE A 142 -1.04 -10.40 14.92
N ASP A 143 -0.72 -9.16 15.29
CA ASP A 143 0.47 -8.47 14.78
C ASP A 143 1.75 -9.23 15.12
N ASN A 144 1.88 -9.69 16.35
CA ASN A 144 3.02 -10.50 16.80
C ASN A 144 3.11 -11.85 16.06
N GLU A 145 2.00 -12.58 15.92
CA GLU A 145 1.96 -13.87 15.20
C GLU A 145 2.32 -13.70 13.72
N LEU A 146 1.79 -12.65 13.07
CA LEU A 146 2.17 -12.32 11.70
C LEU A 146 3.66 -12.03 11.58
N ASN A 147 4.23 -11.23 12.48
CA ASN A 147 5.66 -10.90 12.47
C ASN A 147 6.56 -12.13 12.74
N ILE A 148 6.11 -13.08 13.55
CA ILE A 148 6.87 -14.30 13.87
C ILE A 148 6.79 -15.33 12.72
N HIS A 149 5.62 -15.48 12.11
CA HIS A 149 5.32 -16.61 11.22
C HIS A 149 5.25 -16.23 9.75
N THR A 150 5.25 -14.95 9.40
CA THR A 150 5.19 -14.50 8.01
C THR A 150 6.32 -13.53 7.67
N GLY A 151 6.69 -13.50 6.40
CA GLY A 151 7.58 -12.46 5.87
C GLY A 151 6.83 -11.23 5.37
N ALA A 152 5.54 -11.37 5.14
CA ALA A 152 4.58 -10.27 4.85
C ALA A 152 3.15 -10.80 4.91
N PHE A 153 2.23 -9.93 5.30
CA PHE A 153 0.79 -10.08 5.15
C PHE A 153 0.21 -8.72 4.73
N SER A 154 -0.62 -8.71 3.70
CA SER A 154 -1.28 -7.49 3.24
C SER A 154 -2.59 -7.79 2.55
N SER A 155 -3.50 -6.82 2.56
CA SER A 155 -4.75 -6.85 1.81
C SER A 155 -4.86 -5.61 0.92
N SER A 156 -5.39 -5.79 -0.27
CA SER A 156 -5.52 -4.74 -1.28
C SER A 156 -6.65 -5.06 -2.25
N ILE A 157 -7.01 -4.09 -3.08
CA ILE A 157 -7.89 -4.31 -4.22
C ILE A 157 -7.08 -4.12 -5.50
N SER A 158 -7.32 -4.99 -6.47
CA SER A 158 -6.72 -4.92 -7.80
C SER A 158 -7.77 -5.12 -8.87
N THR A 159 -7.69 -4.36 -9.94
CA THR A 159 -8.57 -4.49 -11.10
C THR A 159 -7.80 -5.14 -12.25
N TYR A 160 -8.37 -6.19 -12.81
CA TYR A 160 -7.84 -6.90 -13.96
C TYR A 160 -8.79 -6.74 -15.14
N ASN A 161 -8.27 -6.81 -16.35
CA ASN A 161 -9.07 -6.85 -17.59
C ASN A 161 -9.08 -8.28 -18.11
N ALA A 162 -10.27 -8.76 -18.53
CA ALA A 162 -10.40 -10.11 -19.09
C ALA A 162 -9.83 -10.24 -20.52
N GLY A 163 -9.58 -9.12 -21.19
CA GLY A 163 -9.09 -9.05 -22.56
C GLY A 163 -8.19 -7.85 -22.81
N ARG A 164 -7.99 -7.54 -24.08
CA ARG A 164 -7.19 -6.39 -24.52
C ARG A 164 -7.94 -5.06 -24.44
N ASP A 165 -9.26 -5.12 -24.38
CA ASP A 165 -10.12 -3.96 -24.22
C ASP A 165 -10.62 -3.85 -22.76
N ASP A 166 -11.29 -2.74 -22.47
CA ASP A 166 -11.83 -2.40 -21.16
C ASP A 166 -13.31 -2.86 -21.03
N SER A 167 -13.76 -3.80 -21.84
CA SER A 167 -15.16 -4.23 -21.91
C SER A 167 -15.55 -5.11 -20.71
N GLU A 168 -14.60 -5.87 -20.17
CA GLU A 168 -14.84 -6.72 -19.01
C GLU A 168 -13.71 -6.53 -17.98
N ILE A 169 -14.08 -5.91 -16.86
CA ILE A 169 -13.19 -5.72 -15.72
C ILE A 169 -13.46 -6.78 -14.65
N ILE A 170 -12.39 -7.22 -14.01
CA ILE A 170 -12.44 -8.23 -12.94
C ILE A 170 -11.75 -7.64 -11.71
N PRO A 171 -12.49 -6.86 -10.89
CA PRO A 171 -11.95 -6.34 -9.65
C PRO A 171 -11.86 -7.48 -8.62
N LYS A 172 -10.72 -7.59 -7.96
CA LYS A 172 -10.43 -8.61 -6.95
C LYS A 172 -10.03 -7.98 -5.64
N PHE A 173 -10.56 -8.51 -4.55
CA PHE A 173 -9.97 -8.33 -3.25
C PHE A 173 -8.84 -9.35 -3.11
N VAL A 174 -7.63 -8.87 -2.83
CA VAL A 174 -6.42 -9.69 -2.84
C VAL A 174 -5.80 -9.68 -1.46
N ILE A 175 -5.60 -10.87 -0.88
CA ILE A 175 -4.81 -11.06 0.31
C ILE A 175 -3.50 -11.71 -0.12
N GLN A 176 -2.40 -11.08 0.23
CA GLN A 176 -1.06 -11.58 -0.08
C GLN A 176 -0.34 -11.91 1.20
N SER A 177 0.30 -13.06 1.22
CA SER A 177 1.17 -13.46 2.32
C SER A 177 2.36 -14.26 1.80
N LYS A 178 3.45 -14.25 2.56
CA LYS A 178 4.61 -15.09 2.28
C LYS A 178 5.23 -15.58 3.58
N SER A 179 5.81 -16.76 3.53
CA SER A 179 6.54 -17.33 4.66
C SER A 179 7.64 -18.27 4.16
N VAL A 180 8.54 -18.66 5.04
CA VAL A 180 9.40 -19.82 4.78
C VAL A 180 8.56 -21.10 4.80
N SER A 181 9.00 -22.13 4.08
CA SER A 181 8.21 -23.34 3.81
C SER A 181 7.69 -24.04 5.07
N ASP A 182 8.46 -24.09 6.15
CA ASP A 182 8.08 -24.71 7.42
C ASP A 182 7.00 -23.94 8.20
N LYS A 183 6.77 -22.65 7.86
CA LYS A 183 5.76 -21.82 8.49
C LYS A 183 4.50 -21.61 7.65
N THR A 184 4.42 -22.23 6.47
CA THR A 184 3.29 -22.04 5.53
C THR A 184 1.95 -22.41 6.16
N GLY A 185 1.88 -23.50 6.93
CA GLY A 185 0.65 -23.92 7.61
C GLY A 185 0.14 -22.85 8.56
N LYS A 186 1.02 -22.25 9.39
CA LYS A 186 0.65 -21.19 10.32
C LYS A 186 0.28 -19.89 9.60
N MET A 187 0.99 -19.55 8.52
CA MET A 187 0.64 -18.40 7.67
C MET A 187 -0.78 -18.50 7.11
N LEU A 188 -1.17 -19.67 6.61
CA LEU A 188 -2.52 -19.89 6.07
C LEU A 188 -3.58 -19.90 7.18
N GLU A 189 -3.28 -20.47 8.35
CA GLU A 189 -4.15 -20.42 9.53
C GLU A 189 -4.44 -18.96 9.95
N LEU A 190 -3.39 -18.14 10.08
CA LEU A 190 -3.54 -16.73 10.44
C LEU A 190 -4.30 -15.93 9.37
N ALA A 191 -4.06 -16.21 8.09
CA ALA A 191 -4.82 -15.59 7.01
C ALA A 191 -6.30 -15.97 7.11
N ALA A 192 -6.63 -17.24 7.33
CA ALA A 192 -8.00 -17.70 7.51
C ALA A 192 -8.66 -17.05 8.73
N GLU A 193 -7.98 -17.03 9.89
CA GLU A 193 -8.44 -16.38 11.11
C GLU A 193 -8.82 -14.93 10.84
N ILE A 194 -7.92 -14.16 10.24
CA ILE A 194 -8.15 -12.73 9.96
C ILE A 194 -9.36 -12.50 9.03
N ILE A 195 -9.54 -13.31 7.99
CA ILE A 195 -10.61 -13.08 7.02
C ILE A 195 -11.98 -13.59 7.48
N THR A 196 -12.01 -14.57 8.41
CA THR A 196 -13.28 -15.22 8.78
C THR A 196 -13.78 -14.78 10.15
N THR A 197 -12.93 -14.30 11.05
CA THR A 197 -13.29 -14.08 12.46
C THR A 197 -12.97 -12.66 12.97
N THR A 198 -12.56 -11.73 12.11
CA THR A 198 -12.32 -10.33 12.53
C THR A 198 -13.58 -9.70 13.12
N ASP A 199 -13.47 -9.14 14.33
CA ASP A 199 -14.53 -8.43 15.02
C ASP A 199 -14.37 -6.91 14.87
N PHE A 200 -15.27 -6.28 14.11
CA PHE A 200 -15.28 -4.84 13.86
C PHE A 200 -16.04 -4.04 14.94
N SER A 201 -16.50 -4.65 16.02
CA SER A 201 -17.39 -4.03 17.01
C SER A 201 -16.75 -2.94 17.88
N ASP A 202 -15.41 -2.89 17.96
CA ASP A 202 -14.67 -1.85 18.69
C ASP A 202 -14.75 -0.51 17.95
N LYS A 203 -15.73 0.31 18.32
CA LYS A 203 -16.00 1.63 17.72
C LYS A 203 -14.84 2.61 17.90
N ASP A 204 -14.19 2.61 19.06
CA ASP A 204 -13.09 3.56 19.33
C ASP A 204 -11.87 3.25 18.49
N ARG A 205 -11.56 1.97 18.34
CA ARG A 205 -10.51 1.51 17.46
C ARG A 205 -10.83 1.79 15.99
N LEU A 206 -12.05 1.48 15.56
CA LEU A 206 -12.51 1.74 14.20
C LEU A 206 -12.37 3.24 13.87
N LYS A 207 -12.86 4.12 14.75
CA LYS A 207 -12.74 5.58 14.60
C LYS A 207 -11.28 6.01 14.46
N THR A 208 -10.41 5.50 15.33
CA THR A 208 -8.97 5.82 15.32
C THR A 208 -8.31 5.40 14.01
N LEU A 209 -8.59 4.19 13.53
CA LEU A 209 -8.03 3.68 12.27
C LEU A 209 -8.55 4.45 11.06
N MET A 210 -9.83 4.82 11.05
CA MET A 210 -10.43 5.60 9.96
C MET A 210 -9.89 7.03 9.91
N ILE A 211 -9.72 7.70 11.06
CA ILE A 211 -9.11 9.04 11.12
C ILE A 211 -7.68 9.00 10.59
N ARG A 212 -6.89 7.99 10.99
CA ARG A 212 -5.53 7.80 10.48
C ARG A 212 -5.53 7.58 8.96
N HIS A 213 -6.40 6.71 8.48
CA HIS A 213 -6.53 6.45 7.05
C HIS A 213 -6.94 7.68 6.25
N LEU A 214 -7.89 8.48 6.75
CA LEU A 214 -8.26 9.75 6.12
C LEU A 214 -7.07 10.72 6.05
N ALA A 215 -6.28 10.83 7.13
CA ALA A 215 -5.09 11.68 7.16
C ALA A 215 -4.04 11.23 6.14
N GLU A 216 -3.84 9.91 5.97
CA GLU A 216 -2.94 9.34 4.96
C GLU A 216 -3.41 9.69 3.53
N ILE A 217 -4.72 9.53 3.24
CA ILE A 217 -5.28 9.90 1.93
C ILE A 217 -5.17 11.40 1.69
N ASP A 218 -5.50 12.24 2.67
CA ASP A 218 -5.45 13.71 2.57
C ASP A 218 -4.03 14.19 2.23
N ALA A 219 -3.02 13.63 2.90
CA ALA A 219 -1.62 13.89 2.59
C ALA A 219 -1.25 13.45 1.16
N ASN A 220 -1.72 12.27 0.73
CA ASN A 220 -1.47 11.77 -0.62
C ASN A 220 -2.14 12.64 -1.69
N VAL A 221 -3.38 13.07 -1.49
CA VAL A 221 -4.07 13.97 -2.42
C VAL A 221 -3.30 15.28 -2.58
N LYS A 222 -2.80 15.85 -1.48
CA LYS A 222 -2.01 17.11 -1.50
C LYS A 222 -0.67 16.94 -2.20
N ASN A 223 0.02 15.83 -1.97
CA ASN A 223 1.36 15.59 -2.50
C ASN A 223 1.35 15.08 -3.95
N ASN A 224 0.29 14.38 -4.37
CA ASN A 224 0.18 13.71 -5.66
C ASN A 224 -1.05 14.18 -6.46
N GLY A 225 -1.43 15.45 -6.37
CA GLY A 225 -2.65 16.00 -6.98
C GLY A 225 -2.77 15.73 -8.48
N LEU A 226 -1.65 15.75 -9.21
CA LEU A 226 -1.64 15.42 -10.64
C LEU A 226 -2.12 13.99 -10.92
N ASN A 227 -1.69 13.01 -10.12
CA ASN A 227 -2.09 11.61 -10.27
C ASN A 227 -3.59 11.44 -9.99
N TYR A 228 -4.11 12.09 -8.93
CA TYR A 228 -5.55 12.08 -8.63
C TYR A 228 -6.38 12.74 -9.74
N ALA A 229 -5.89 13.86 -10.31
CA ALA A 229 -6.55 14.51 -11.44
C ALA A 229 -6.56 13.61 -12.69
N ALA A 230 -5.45 12.94 -12.99
CA ALA A 230 -5.36 11.99 -14.09
C ALA A 230 -6.29 10.78 -13.89
N GLN A 231 -6.29 10.20 -12.68
CA GLN A 231 -7.20 9.09 -12.34
C GLN A 231 -8.67 9.51 -12.49
N ARG A 232 -9.03 10.69 -11.99
CA ARG A 232 -10.38 11.27 -12.19
C ARG A 232 -10.70 11.44 -13.67
N MET A 233 -9.77 11.95 -14.46
CA MET A 233 -9.94 12.09 -15.91
C MET A 233 -10.19 10.73 -16.58
N PHE A 234 -9.40 9.69 -16.24
CA PHE A 234 -9.59 8.34 -16.79
C PHE A 234 -10.96 7.74 -16.47
N SER A 235 -11.60 8.11 -15.37
CA SER A 235 -12.93 7.63 -15.02
C SER A 235 -14.03 8.10 -15.99
N TYR A 236 -13.78 9.08 -16.85
CA TYR A 236 -14.74 9.54 -17.85
C TYR A 236 -14.74 8.73 -19.14
N PHE A 237 -13.73 7.89 -19.40
CA PHE A 237 -13.65 7.12 -20.66
C PHE A 237 -13.27 5.64 -20.51
N SER A 238 -13.15 5.14 -19.29
CA SER A 238 -12.71 3.77 -19.04
C SER A 238 -13.48 3.17 -17.86
N HIS A 239 -13.98 1.95 -18.03
CA HIS A 239 -14.63 1.22 -16.93
C HIS A 239 -13.65 0.93 -15.79
N THR A 240 -12.41 0.55 -16.13
CA THR A 240 -11.32 0.40 -15.16
C THR A 240 -11.07 1.71 -14.42
N GLY A 241 -11.11 2.84 -15.13
CA GLY A 241 -10.97 4.18 -14.55
C GLY A 241 -12.07 4.49 -13.54
N VAL A 242 -13.34 4.17 -13.85
CA VAL A 242 -14.47 4.32 -12.91
C VAL A 242 -14.23 3.48 -11.66
N CYS A 243 -13.89 2.21 -11.84
CA CYS A 243 -13.65 1.30 -10.72
C CYS A 243 -12.50 1.80 -9.81
N ASN A 244 -11.38 2.20 -10.39
CA ASN A 244 -10.24 2.73 -9.65
C ASN A 244 -10.58 4.04 -8.91
N GLU A 245 -11.36 4.93 -9.55
CA GLU A 245 -11.80 6.18 -8.92
C GLU A 245 -12.65 5.92 -7.67
N MET A 246 -13.57 4.95 -7.74
CA MET A 246 -14.39 4.55 -6.60
C MET A 246 -13.59 3.87 -5.49
N MET A 247 -12.49 3.16 -5.82
CA MET A 247 -11.73 2.37 -4.85
C MET A 247 -10.54 3.10 -4.24
N SER A 248 -9.98 4.11 -4.91
CA SER A 248 -8.75 4.77 -4.47
C SER A 248 -8.60 6.22 -4.91
N GLY A 249 -9.54 6.75 -5.70
CA GLY A 249 -9.52 8.12 -6.21
C GLY A 249 -10.18 9.13 -5.27
N LEU A 250 -10.58 10.28 -5.85
CA LEU A 250 -11.25 11.35 -5.10
C LEU A 250 -12.63 10.93 -4.59
N GLU A 251 -13.35 10.06 -5.31
CA GLU A 251 -14.63 9.54 -4.82
C GLU A 251 -14.45 8.70 -3.55
N TYR A 252 -13.39 7.91 -3.47
CA TYR A 252 -13.04 7.19 -2.26
C TYR A 252 -12.62 8.14 -1.13
N TYR A 253 -11.84 9.18 -1.42
CA TYR A 253 -11.47 10.19 -0.44
C TYR A 253 -12.69 10.87 0.17
N TRP A 254 -13.65 11.30 -0.66
CA TRP A 254 -14.88 11.93 -0.16
C TRP A 254 -15.75 10.97 0.65
N PHE A 255 -15.86 9.71 0.22
CA PHE A 255 -16.55 8.67 0.96
C PHE A 255 -15.96 8.49 2.37
N ILE A 256 -14.64 8.32 2.49
CA ILE A 256 -13.97 8.18 3.79
C ILE A 256 -14.11 9.45 4.62
N SER A 257 -14.00 10.63 4.01
CA SER A 257 -14.18 11.92 4.69
C SER A 257 -15.59 12.05 5.27
N ASP A 258 -16.62 11.67 4.51
CA ASP A 258 -18.01 11.68 4.99
C ASP A 258 -18.21 10.70 6.16
N LEU A 259 -17.71 9.47 6.06
CA LEU A 259 -17.81 8.49 7.13
C LEU A 259 -17.11 8.93 8.42
N VAL A 260 -15.94 9.57 8.31
CA VAL A 260 -15.17 10.05 9.48
C VAL A 260 -15.86 11.26 10.12
N ASN A 261 -16.34 12.21 9.32
CA ASN A 261 -17.01 13.39 9.82
C ASN A 261 -18.35 13.10 10.51
N ASN A 262 -19.04 12.06 10.09
CA ASN A 262 -20.33 11.62 10.64
C ASN A 262 -20.22 10.31 11.43
N PHE A 263 -19.02 9.98 11.93
CA PHE A 263 -18.73 8.67 12.49
C PHE A 263 -19.66 8.30 13.67
N ASP A 264 -19.87 9.22 14.60
CA ASP A 264 -20.62 8.93 15.84
C ASP A 264 -22.09 8.55 15.55
N GLU A 265 -22.64 9.07 14.45
CA GLU A 265 -24.01 8.76 13.98
C GLU A 265 -24.04 7.48 13.13
N ARG A 266 -22.94 7.15 12.44
CA ARG A 266 -22.87 6.08 11.44
C ARG A 266 -22.05 4.86 11.84
N ALA A 267 -21.50 4.83 13.05
CA ALA A 267 -20.62 3.75 13.50
C ALA A 267 -21.24 2.35 13.35
N ASP A 268 -22.50 2.18 13.76
CA ASP A 268 -23.21 0.90 13.68
C ASP A 268 -23.49 0.50 12.23
N GLU A 269 -23.79 1.45 11.34
CA GLU A 269 -23.92 1.24 9.91
C GLU A 269 -22.60 0.76 9.29
N ILE A 270 -21.49 1.42 9.64
CA ILE A 270 -20.15 1.05 9.14
C ILE A 270 -19.78 -0.35 9.57
N ILE A 271 -19.95 -0.68 10.85
CA ILE A 271 -19.67 -2.01 11.41
C ILE A 271 -20.49 -3.09 10.70
N THR A 272 -21.80 -2.85 10.56
CA THR A 272 -22.69 -3.79 9.86
C THR A 272 -22.25 -4.01 8.42
N ASN A 273 -21.95 -2.93 7.67
CA ASN A 273 -21.47 -3.04 6.30
C ASN A 273 -20.16 -3.83 6.18
N LEU A 274 -19.21 -3.62 7.09
CA LEU A 274 -17.93 -4.35 7.09
C LEU A 274 -18.15 -5.84 7.41
N ALA A 275 -18.98 -6.16 8.38
CA ALA A 275 -19.30 -7.55 8.77
C ALA A 275 -20.03 -8.29 7.65
N ASP A 276 -21.10 -7.71 7.10
CA ASP A 276 -21.89 -8.31 6.03
C ASP A 276 -21.05 -8.50 4.75
N LEU A 277 -20.20 -7.52 4.45
CA LEU A 277 -19.29 -7.58 3.31
C LEU A 277 -18.25 -8.69 3.50
N SER A 278 -17.62 -8.79 4.67
CA SER A 278 -16.70 -9.88 5.00
C SER A 278 -17.36 -11.24 4.82
N ALA A 279 -18.56 -11.44 5.36
CA ALA A 279 -19.30 -12.69 5.29
C ALA A 279 -19.67 -13.08 3.86
N SER A 280 -20.04 -12.11 3.01
CA SER A 280 -20.42 -12.36 1.62
C SER A 280 -19.23 -12.52 0.69
N LEU A 281 -18.12 -11.83 0.95
CA LEU A 281 -16.93 -11.82 0.10
C LEU A 281 -16.05 -13.05 0.35
N PHE A 282 -15.74 -13.36 1.61
CA PHE A 282 -14.78 -14.39 1.99
C PHE A 282 -15.39 -15.78 2.09
N THR A 283 -15.90 -16.26 0.97
CA THR A 283 -16.45 -17.60 0.86
C THR A 283 -15.54 -18.50 0.02
N SER A 284 -15.56 -19.81 0.27
CA SER A 284 -14.77 -20.77 -0.51
C SER A 284 -15.19 -20.81 -1.99
N SER A 285 -16.47 -20.57 -2.29
CA SER A 285 -16.98 -20.52 -3.66
C SER A 285 -16.53 -19.28 -4.43
N ASN A 286 -16.12 -18.21 -3.74
CA ASN A 286 -15.61 -16.97 -4.32
C ASN A 286 -14.09 -16.90 -4.34
N LEU A 287 -13.39 -17.89 -3.78
CA LEU A 287 -11.95 -17.91 -3.64
C LEU A 287 -11.25 -18.52 -4.85
N THR A 288 -10.23 -17.83 -5.34
CA THR A 288 -9.17 -18.42 -6.16
C THR A 288 -7.86 -18.25 -5.40
N ALA A 289 -7.12 -19.34 -5.20
CA ALA A 289 -5.81 -19.29 -4.57
C ALA A 289 -4.69 -19.28 -5.61
N GLY A 290 -3.62 -18.55 -5.34
CA GLY A 290 -2.38 -18.57 -6.10
C GLY A 290 -1.23 -18.92 -5.18
N ILE A 291 -0.43 -19.95 -5.54
CA ILE A 291 0.71 -20.38 -4.75
C ILE A 291 1.93 -20.43 -5.67
N THR A 292 3.01 -19.77 -5.24
CA THR A 292 4.31 -19.86 -5.92
C THR A 292 5.35 -20.37 -4.91
N CYS A 293 5.95 -21.49 -5.23
CA CYS A 293 7.06 -22.10 -4.48
C CYS A 293 7.76 -23.13 -5.34
N SER A 294 8.94 -23.57 -4.89
CA SER A 294 9.70 -24.69 -5.45
C SER A 294 9.71 -25.86 -4.49
#